data_596b387de04ff9ad3533a69184b78fb2
#
_entry.id   596b387de04ff9ad3533a69184b78fb2
#
_cell.length_a   1.000
_cell.length_b   1.000
_cell.length_c   1.000
_cell.angle_alpha   90.00
_cell.angle_beta   90.00
_cell.angle_gamma   90.00
#
_symmetry.space_group_name_H-M   'P 1'
#
loop_
_entity.id
_entity.type
_entity.pdbx_description
1 polymer ?
#
loop_
_entity_poly.entity_id
_entity_poly.type
_entity_poly.pdbx_seq_one_letter_code
_entity_poly.pdbx_strand_id
1 'polypeptide(L)'
;MLEKLKIYFTNEAGALNTLGKVALVLLYFIIAILVVKVIGLVISRLARKKYDKLRTIDAKRLKTVLSVLKSFATIIIIFTWFLSALRIFGVNTSAIVTTAGIGGVAISFGAKSLVEDIISGIFLMLEDSFVIGDDITVAGKTGNVEKIGLRTTTIRDYNGELHVIPNGEIRVVTNRNKNIQRALITVPIAYDADAQMAMDILTKALKKVDDDHAVIENVSVWGITDFNNNGVVISCAAKTVPGEQWRIEREMRKIAIEELRRNKIKVLDKTLTINK
;
A
#
# COMPACT_ATOMS: atom_id res chain seq x y z
N MET A 1 41.30 33.11 31.50
CA MET A 1 41.64 32.65 30.15
C MET A 1 40.57 33.07 29.14
N LEU A 2 39.28 32.87 29.42
CA LEU A 2 38.16 33.27 28.54
C LEU A 2 38.05 34.81 28.34
N GLU A 3 38.33 35.63 29.34
CA GLU A 3 38.29 37.08 29.18
C GLU A 3 39.40 37.64 28.28
N LYS A 4 40.61 37.08 28.33
CA LYS A 4 41.68 37.45 27.40
C LYS A 4 41.37 37.08 25.95
N LEU A 5 40.67 35.94 25.71
CA LEU A 5 40.18 35.55 24.36
C LEU A 5 39.12 36.53 23.86
N LYS A 6 38.22 37.01 24.71
CA LYS A 6 37.21 38.00 24.33
C LYS A 6 37.82 39.29 23.75
N ILE A 7 38.89 39.80 24.36
CA ILE A 7 39.59 41.05 23.97
C ILE A 7 40.17 40.92 22.52
N TYR A 8 40.63 39.73 22.13
CA TYR A 8 41.18 39.50 20.78
C TYR A 8 40.12 39.40 19.68
N PHE A 9 38.89 39.01 20.05
CA PHE A 9 37.82 38.72 19.07
C PHE A 9 36.66 39.71 19.05
N THR A 10 36.66 40.69 20.01
CA THR A 10 35.63 41.74 20.07
C THR A 10 36.27 43.14 19.99
N ASN A 11 35.55 44.09 19.39
CA ASN A 11 35.86 45.50 19.38
C ASN A 11 35.47 46.15 20.74
N GLU A 12 35.88 47.40 20.97
CA GLU A 12 35.51 48.19 22.17
C GLU A 12 34.00 48.27 22.43
N ALA A 13 33.18 48.14 21.38
CA ALA A 13 31.72 48.09 21.47
C ALA A 13 31.15 46.69 21.75
N GLY A 14 31.98 45.67 22.02
CA GLY A 14 31.55 44.30 22.27
C GLY A 14 31.12 43.49 21.03
N ALA A 15 31.22 44.08 19.84
CA ALA A 15 30.93 43.40 18.58
C ALA A 15 32.17 42.64 18.07
N LEU A 16 31.93 41.53 17.31
CA LEU A 16 33.02 40.74 16.74
C LEU A 16 33.84 41.58 15.74
N ASN A 17 35.17 41.65 15.97
CA ASN A 17 36.09 42.21 15.00
C ASN A 17 36.27 41.29 13.80
N THR A 18 37.01 41.70 12.76
CA THR A 18 37.22 40.90 11.54
C THR A 18 37.84 39.55 11.83
N LEU A 19 38.78 39.48 12.78
CA LEU A 19 39.42 38.25 13.24
C LEU A 19 38.39 37.31 13.92
N GLY A 20 37.51 37.86 14.78
CA GLY A 20 36.45 37.10 15.43
C GLY A 20 35.42 36.53 14.44
N LYS A 21 35.04 37.31 13.42
CA LYS A 21 34.15 36.85 12.35
C LYS A 21 34.76 35.71 11.56
N VAL A 22 36.03 35.80 11.18
CA VAL A 22 36.76 34.75 10.47
C VAL A 22 36.87 33.50 11.34
N ALA A 23 37.24 33.62 12.60
CA ALA A 23 37.32 32.51 13.54
C ALA A 23 35.98 31.78 13.69
N LEU A 24 34.89 32.52 13.78
CA LEU A 24 33.53 31.98 13.90
C LEU A 24 33.07 31.24 12.64
N VAL A 25 33.41 31.77 11.45
CA VAL A 25 33.13 31.10 10.15
C VAL A 25 33.92 29.78 10.03
N LEU A 26 35.20 29.80 10.47
CA LEU A 26 36.03 28.59 10.49
C LEU A 26 35.50 27.56 11.50
N LEU A 27 35.02 27.99 12.66
CA LEU A 27 34.39 27.12 13.63
C LEU A 27 33.12 26.45 13.03
N TYR A 28 32.26 27.22 12.39
CA TYR A 28 31.07 26.67 11.72
C TYR A 28 31.44 25.72 10.56
N PHE A 29 32.54 25.98 9.86
CA PHE A 29 33.06 25.09 8.83
C PHE A 29 33.50 23.76 9.41
N ILE A 30 34.25 23.78 10.52
CA ILE A 30 34.67 22.58 11.24
C ILE A 30 33.43 21.78 11.70
N ILE A 31 32.43 22.45 12.25
CA ILE A 31 31.17 21.81 12.67
C ILE A 31 30.46 21.19 11.46
N ALA A 32 30.37 21.88 10.34
CA ALA A 32 29.77 21.35 9.11
C ALA A 32 30.47 20.10 8.63
N ILE A 33 31.82 20.10 8.58
CA ILE A 33 32.60 18.91 8.21
C ILE A 33 32.36 17.77 9.21
N LEU A 34 32.30 18.05 10.49
CA LEU A 34 32.06 17.06 11.53
C LEU A 34 30.68 16.42 11.38
N VAL A 35 29.65 17.22 11.13
CA VAL A 35 28.30 16.74 10.88
C VAL A 35 28.25 15.84 9.63
N VAL A 36 28.90 16.26 8.51
CA VAL A 36 28.98 15.44 7.29
C VAL A 36 29.71 14.11 7.55
N LYS A 37 30.78 14.13 8.33
CA LYS A 37 31.52 12.91 8.73
C LYS A 37 30.64 11.99 9.59
N VAL A 38 29.94 12.55 10.59
CA VAL A 38 29.02 11.79 11.46
C VAL A 38 27.91 11.14 10.65
N ILE A 39 27.27 11.90 9.76
CA ILE A 39 26.26 11.35 8.82
C ILE A 39 26.86 10.20 8.00
N GLY A 40 28.05 10.41 7.44
CA GLY A 40 28.77 9.36 6.69
C GLY A 40 29.07 8.11 7.51
N LEU A 41 29.47 8.27 8.77
CA LEU A 41 29.72 7.16 9.69
C LEU A 41 28.44 6.42 10.08
N VAL A 42 27.36 7.14 10.38
CA VAL A 42 26.07 6.54 10.72
C VAL A 42 25.53 5.73 9.52
N ILE A 43 25.53 6.34 8.34
CA ILE A 43 25.12 5.67 7.08
C ILE A 43 25.97 4.42 6.83
N SER A 44 27.29 4.51 6.99
CA SER A 44 28.18 3.36 6.75
C SER A 44 28.02 2.25 7.78
N ARG A 45 27.73 2.57 9.05
CA ARG A 45 27.47 1.58 10.10
C ARG A 45 26.14 0.87 9.89
N LEU A 46 25.09 1.61 9.57
CA LEU A 46 23.77 1.04 9.23
C LEU A 46 23.84 0.15 7.99
N ALA A 47 24.61 0.59 7.01
CA ALA A 47 24.85 -0.19 5.78
C ALA A 47 25.59 -1.50 6.09
N ARG A 48 26.73 -1.47 6.82
CA ARG A 48 27.50 -2.68 7.14
C ARG A 48 26.66 -3.76 7.80
N LYS A 49 25.83 -3.40 8.79
CA LYS A 49 24.98 -4.36 9.53
C LYS A 49 23.98 -5.08 8.63
N LYS A 50 23.64 -4.52 7.47
CA LYS A 50 22.67 -5.07 6.51
C LYS A 50 23.33 -5.73 5.29
N TYR A 51 24.58 -5.34 4.92
CA TYR A 51 25.29 -5.89 3.77
C TYR A 51 25.59 -7.39 3.91
N ASP A 52 25.91 -7.88 5.12
CA ASP A 52 26.27 -9.27 5.36
C ASP A 52 25.09 -10.25 5.12
N LYS A 53 23.86 -9.75 5.00
CA LYS A 53 22.63 -10.54 4.79
C LYS A 53 22.01 -10.37 3.40
N LEU A 54 22.51 -9.46 2.56
CA LEU A 54 21.91 -9.12 1.26
C LEU A 54 22.66 -9.79 0.10
N ARG A 55 21.91 -10.16 -0.95
CA ARG A 55 22.48 -10.56 -2.23
C ARG A 55 23.33 -9.40 -2.80
N THR A 56 24.42 -9.71 -3.49
CA THR A 56 25.42 -8.75 -4.03
C THR A 56 24.80 -7.61 -4.85
N ILE A 57 23.70 -7.86 -5.56
CA ILE A 57 23.00 -6.87 -6.39
C ILE A 57 22.26 -5.85 -5.52
N ASP A 58 21.59 -6.30 -4.46
CA ASP A 58 20.83 -5.43 -3.55
C ASP A 58 21.78 -4.57 -2.71
N ALA A 59 22.93 -5.10 -2.33
CA ALA A 59 23.98 -4.38 -1.64
C ALA A 59 24.53 -3.20 -2.47
N LYS A 60 24.76 -3.39 -3.79
CA LYS A 60 25.22 -2.32 -4.69
C LYS A 60 24.15 -1.22 -4.83
N ARG A 61 22.89 -1.59 -5.02
CA ARG A 61 21.77 -0.62 -5.11
C ARG A 61 21.64 0.21 -3.84
N LEU A 62 21.67 -0.45 -2.67
CA LEU A 62 21.60 0.25 -1.38
C LEU A 62 22.77 1.22 -1.21
N LYS A 63 23.99 0.85 -1.56
CA LYS A 63 25.17 1.72 -1.52
C LYS A 63 24.98 2.98 -2.38
N THR A 64 24.43 2.84 -3.59
CA THR A 64 24.17 3.97 -4.49
C THR A 64 23.14 4.92 -3.88
N VAL A 65 22.00 4.40 -3.37
CA VAL A 65 20.97 5.22 -2.74
C VAL A 65 21.52 5.98 -1.53
N LEU A 66 22.25 5.30 -0.65
CA LEU A 66 22.85 5.93 0.53
C LEU A 66 23.91 6.99 0.14
N SER A 67 24.66 6.77 -0.95
CA SER A 67 25.60 7.76 -1.48
C SER A 67 24.90 9.01 -1.98
N VAL A 68 23.78 8.85 -2.71
CA VAL A 68 22.95 9.99 -3.19
C VAL A 68 22.39 10.79 -2.01
N LEU A 69 21.81 10.10 -1.01
CA LEU A 69 21.29 10.75 0.20
C LEU A 69 22.38 11.53 0.96
N LYS A 70 23.57 10.93 1.09
CA LYS A 70 24.73 11.61 1.71
C LYS A 70 25.11 12.85 0.91
N SER A 71 25.18 12.76 -0.42
CA SER A 71 25.55 13.91 -1.28
C SER A 71 24.52 15.04 -1.13
N PHE A 72 23.24 14.71 -1.11
CA PHE A 72 22.16 15.69 -0.93
C PHE A 72 22.24 16.39 0.44
N ALA A 73 22.42 15.61 1.52
CA ALA A 73 22.63 16.16 2.86
C ALA A 73 23.87 17.06 2.93
N THR A 74 24.96 16.67 2.26
CA THR A 74 26.20 17.46 2.19
C THR A 74 25.97 18.80 1.51
N ILE A 75 25.23 18.83 0.39
CA ILE A 75 24.90 20.07 -0.32
C ILE A 75 24.11 21.02 0.59
N ILE A 76 23.11 20.52 1.32
CA ILE A 76 22.30 21.33 2.25
C ILE A 76 23.19 21.91 3.38
N ILE A 77 24.06 21.10 3.98
CA ILE A 77 24.95 21.52 5.06
C ILE A 77 25.93 22.60 4.56
N ILE A 78 26.55 22.41 3.41
CA ILE A 78 27.47 23.40 2.83
C ILE A 78 26.75 24.69 2.48
N PHE A 79 25.54 24.59 1.91
CA PHE A 79 24.70 25.76 1.59
C PHE A 79 24.33 26.55 2.87
N THR A 80 23.92 25.86 3.92
CA THR A 80 23.58 26.50 5.21
C THR A 80 24.81 27.15 5.87
N TRP A 81 25.97 26.49 5.81
CA TRP A 81 27.23 27.07 6.25
C TRP A 81 27.58 28.34 5.47
N PHE A 82 27.46 28.29 4.14
CA PHE A 82 27.75 29.43 3.26
C PHE A 82 26.86 30.64 3.57
N LEU A 83 25.56 30.43 3.74
CA LEU A 83 24.62 31.48 4.14
C LEU A 83 24.98 32.08 5.53
N SER A 84 25.38 31.22 6.47
CA SER A 84 25.78 31.66 7.80
C SER A 84 27.06 32.49 7.75
N ALA A 85 28.02 32.11 6.92
CA ALA A 85 29.24 32.88 6.69
C ALA A 85 28.92 34.27 6.13
N LEU A 86 28.08 34.38 5.12
CA LEU A 86 27.66 35.66 4.53
C LEU A 86 27.00 36.58 5.58
N ARG A 87 26.12 36.02 6.42
CA ARG A 87 25.46 36.79 7.50
C ARG A 87 26.45 37.35 8.53
N ILE A 88 27.47 36.57 8.89
CA ILE A 88 28.50 37.01 9.84
C ILE A 88 29.27 38.23 9.28
N PHE A 89 29.49 38.30 7.97
CA PHE A 89 30.11 39.43 7.31
C PHE A 89 29.14 40.61 7.03
N GLY A 90 27.87 40.51 7.45
CA GLY A 90 26.87 41.56 7.32
C GLY A 90 26.14 41.57 5.97
N VAL A 91 26.32 40.57 5.13
CA VAL A 91 25.60 40.45 3.83
C VAL A 91 24.15 40.06 4.09
N ASN A 92 23.23 40.80 3.51
CA ASN A 92 21.81 40.43 3.56
C ASN A 92 21.52 39.19 2.67
N THR A 93 21.24 38.08 3.35
CA THR A 93 20.98 36.80 2.68
C THR A 93 19.50 36.56 2.38
N SER A 94 18.60 37.53 2.70
CA SER A 94 17.14 37.35 2.52
C SER A 94 16.76 36.95 1.10
N ALA A 95 17.30 37.62 0.09
CA ALA A 95 17.01 37.33 -1.29
C ALA A 95 17.43 35.89 -1.67
N ILE A 96 18.59 35.42 -1.20
CA ILE A 96 19.10 34.08 -1.47
C ILE A 96 18.20 33.02 -0.81
N VAL A 97 17.83 33.27 0.46
CA VAL A 97 16.93 32.35 1.20
C VAL A 97 15.55 32.30 0.55
N THR A 98 15.00 33.46 0.14
CA THR A 98 13.70 33.50 -0.52
C THR A 98 13.73 32.74 -1.85
N THR A 99 14.75 32.97 -2.69
CA THR A 99 14.91 32.27 -3.96
C THR A 99 15.10 30.77 -3.76
N ALA A 100 15.93 30.36 -2.79
CA ALA A 100 16.11 28.96 -2.43
C ALA A 100 14.81 28.32 -1.90
N GLY A 101 14.01 29.08 -1.13
CA GLY A 101 12.69 28.67 -0.65
C GLY A 101 11.71 28.40 -1.79
N ILE A 102 11.64 29.29 -2.78
CA ILE A 102 10.81 29.08 -3.99
C ILE A 102 11.26 27.80 -4.73
N GLY A 103 12.58 27.64 -4.91
CA GLY A 103 13.13 26.40 -5.51
C GLY A 103 12.80 25.16 -4.69
N GLY A 104 12.86 25.24 -3.36
CA GLY A 104 12.47 24.18 -2.45
C GLY A 104 11.01 23.76 -2.58
N VAL A 105 10.11 24.74 -2.73
CA VAL A 105 8.67 24.49 -3.00
C VAL A 105 8.48 23.75 -4.33
N ALA A 106 9.16 24.18 -5.39
CA ALA A 106 9.08 23.51 -6.70
C ALA A 106 9.55 22.04 -6.62
N ILE A 107 10.69 21.78 -5.91
CA ILE A 107 11.19 20.43 -5.67
C ILE A 107 10.18 19.61 -4.84
N SER A 108 9.55 20.21 -3.84
CA SER A 108 8.55 19.54 -2.99
C SER A 108 7.33 19.09 -3.80
N PHE A 109 6.85 19.92 -4.74
CA PHE A 109 5.77 19.51 -5.67
C PHE A 109 6.21 18.33 -6.56
N GLY A 110 7.44 18.35 -7.06
CA GLY A 110 7.98 17.24 -7.84
C GLY A 110 8.14 15.93 -7.06
N ALA A 111 8.39 16.02 -5.75
CA ALA A 111 8.57 14.85 -4.88
C ALA A 111 7.30 14.41 -4.15
N LYS A 112 6.17 15.11 -4.30
CA LYS A 112 4.92 14.89 -3.56
C LYS A 112 4.45 13.44 -3.62
N SER A 113 4.36 12.86 -4.80
CA SER A 113 3.90 11.48 -4.98
C SER A 113 4.81 10.46 -4.29
N LEU A 114 6.13 10.68 -4.32
CA LEU A 114 7.08 9.81 -3.63
C LEU A 114 6.87 9.81 -2.12
N VAL A 115 6.64 10.98 -1.53
CA VAL A 115 6.36 11.13 -0.10
C VAL A 115 5.01 10.50 0.26
N GLU A 116 3.99 10.72 -0.56
CA GLU A 116 2.66 10.12 -0.42
C GLU A 116 2.75 8.60 -0.45
N ASP A 117 3.47 8.01 -1.41
CA ASP A 117 3.68 6.56 -1.50
C ASP A 117 4.32 5.98 -0.23
N ILE A 118 5.35 6.66 0.29
CA ILE A 118 6.08 6.19 1.48
C ILE A 118 5.20 6.27 2.73
N ILE A 119 4.50 7.37 2.93
CA ILE A 119 3.61 7.55 4.08
C ILE A 119 2.47 6.52 4.02
N SER A 120 1.81 6.37 2.86
CA SER A 120 0.76 5.37 2.67
C SER A 120 1.28 3.95 2.92
N GLY A 121 2.49 3.62 2.44
CA GLY A 121 3.10 2.31 2.67
C GLY A 121 3.35 2.01 4.16
N ILE A 122 3.75 3.01 4.93
CA ILE A 122 3.92 2.89 6.39
C ILE A 122 2.58 2.61 7.06
N PHE A 123 1.52 3.36 6.72
CA PHE A 123 0.19 3.16 7.29
C PHE A 123 -0.41 1.81 6.89
N LEU A 124 -0.30 1.38 5.63
CA LEU A 124 -0.75 0.07 5.19
C LEU A 124 -0.14 -1.07 6.01
N MET A 125 1.15 -0.94 6.38
CA MET A 125 1.85 -1.92 7.22
C MET A 125 1.46 -1.84 8.70
N LEU A 126 1.16 -0.64 9.23
CA LEU A 126 0.79 -0.44 10.63
C LEU A 126 -0.65 -0.83 10.93
N GLU A 127 -1.56 -0.62 9.98
CA GLU A 127 -2.99 -0.89 10.13
C GLU A 127 -3.36 -2.33 9.79
N ASP A 128 -2.40 -3.15 9.32
CA ASP A 128 -2.66 -4.51 8.86
C ASP A 128 -3.87 -4.61 7.91
N SER A 129 -4.01 -3.65 7.00
CA SER A 129 -5.12 -3.61 6.05
C SER A 129 -5.17 -4.89 5.21
N PHE A 130 -4.02 -5.43 4.87
CA PHE A 130 -3.80 -6.74 4.24
C PHE A 130 -2.38 -7.24 4.51
N VAL A 131 -2.17 -8.54 4.34
CA VAL A 131 -0.87 -9.21 4.49
C VAL A 131 -0.46 -9.93 3.21
N ILE A 132 0.81 -10.36 3.16
CA ILE A 132 1.30 -11.17 2.03
C ILE A 132 0.52 -12.49 1.99
N GLY A 133 0.00 -12.82 0.81
CA GLY A 133 -0.86 -13.99 0.58
C GLY A 133 -2.36 -13.66 0.53
N ASP A 134 -2.79 -12.48 0.97
CA ASP A 134 -4.19 -12.07 0.87
C ASP A 134 -4.62 -11.84 -0.58
N ASP A 135 -5.85 -12.26 -0.90
CA ASP A 135 -6.55 -11.88 -2.13
C ASP A 135 -7.25 -10.53 -1.94
N ILE A 136 -6.75 -9.53 -2.65
CA ILE A 136 -7.23 -8.15 -2.51
C ILE A 136 -7.63 -7.53 -3.84
N THR A 137 -8.48 -6.51 -3.75
CA THR A 137 -8.69 -5.57 -4.86
C THR A 137 -8.24 -4.18 -4.41
N VAL A 138 -7.29 -3.61 -5.13
CA VAL A 138 -6.72 -2.27 -4.89
C VAL A 138 -6.48 -1.58 -6.23
N ALA A 139 -6.74 -0.28 -6.32
CA ALA A 139 -6.56 0.50 -7.55
C ALA A 139 -7.17 -0.16 -8.81
N GLY A 140 -8.33 -0.84 -8.67
CA GLY A 140 -9.00 -1.54 -9.76
C GLY A 140 -8.33 -2.84 -10.22
N LYS A 141 -7.29 -3.31 -9.54
CA LYS A 141 -6.62 -4.59 -9.80
C LYS A 141 -6.93 -5.58 -8.68
N THR A 142 -7.15 -6.84 -9.07
CA THR A 142 -7.45 -7.95 -8.15
C THR A 142 -6.35 -9.00 -8.23
N GLY A 143 -5.93 -9.52 -7.09
CA GLY A 143 -4.94 -10.61 -7.03
C GLY A 143 -4.36 -10.83 -5.65
N ASN A 144 -3.48 -11.81 -5.56
CA ASN A 144 -2.80 -12.16 -4.32
C ASN A 144 -1.60 -11.24 -4.06
N VAL A 145 -1.49 -10.77 -2.81
CA VAL A 145 -0.36 -9.93 -2.38
C VAL A 145 0.92 -10.76 -2.34
N GLU A 146 1.89 -10.43 -3.18
CA GLU A 146 3.21 -11.08 -3.15
C GLU A 146 4.23 -10.31 -2.33
N LYS A 147 4.13 -8.98 -2.34
CA LYS A 147 5.09 -8.14 -1.65
C LYS A 147 4.47 -6.81 -1.24
N ILE A 148 4.76 -6.41 0.00
CA ILE A 148 4.47 -5.07 0.51
C ILE A 148 5.81 -4.37 0.70
N GLY A 149 6.03 -3.30 -0.06
CA GLY A 149 7.23 -2.48 0.02
C GLY A 149 6.93 -1.11 0.61
N LEU A 150 7.99 -0.35 0.91
CA LEU A 150 7.85 1.01 1.48
C LEU A 150 7.10 1.96 0.52
N ARG A 151 7.33 1.83 -0.79
CA ARG A 151 6.75 2.70 -1.82
C ARG A 151 5.69 2.01 -2.68
N THR A 152 5.79 0.70 -2.87
CA THR A 152 4.92 -0.05 -3.78
C THR A 152 4.48 -1.35 -3.16
N THR A 153 3.23 -1.72 -3.42
CA THR A 153 2.69 -3.06 -3.19
C THR A 153 2.63 -3.81 -4.51
N THR A 154 2.98 -5.10 -4.48
CA THR A 154 2.96 -5.98 -5.66
C THR A 154 1.92 -7.05 -5.45
N ILE A 155 1.00 -7.19 -6.39
CA ILE A 155 -0.02 -8.24 -6.40
C ILE A 155 0.10 -9.03 -7.70
N ARG A 156 -0.25 -10.33 -7.65
CA ARG A 156 -0.34 -11.21 -8.81
C ARG A 156 -1.80 -11.57 -9.04
N ASP A 157 -2.29 -11.32 -10.23
CA ASP A 157 -3.64 -11.70 -10.61
C ASP A 157 -3.76 -13.20 -10.93
N TYR A 158 -4.99 -13.65 -11.18
CA TYR A 158 -5.27 -15.06 -11.49
C TYR A 158 -4.75 -15.52 -12.87
N ASN A 159 -4.42 -14.58 -13.77
CA ASN A 159 -3.80 -14.89 -15.07
C ASN A 159 -2.26 -14.97 -14.94
N GLY A 160 -1.70 -14.65 -13.77
CA GLY A 160 -0.28 -14.66 -13.50
C GLY A 160 0.40 -13.32 -13.75
N GLU A 161 -0.32 -12.27 -14.14
CA GLU A 161 0.22 -10.94 -14.34
C GLU A 161 0.61 -10.28 -13.01
N LEU A 162 1.73 -9.58 -13.03
CA LEU A 162 2.27 -8.90 -11.86
C LEU A 162 1.96 -7.41 -11.92
N HIS A 163 1.15 -6.93 -10.99
CA HIS A 163 0.83 -5.52 -10.85
C HIS A 163 1.66 -4.89 -9.74
N VAL A 164 2.44 -3.87 -10.08
CA VAL A 164 3.23 -3.08 -9.13
C VAL A 164 2.53 -1.74 -8.94
N ILE A 165 1.92 -1.56 -7.79
CA ILE A 165 1.03 -0.43 -7.49
C ILE A 165 1.73 0.50 -6.52
N PRO A 166 1.87 1.82 -6.82
CA PRO A 166 2.31 2.82 -5.85
C PRO A 166 1.37 2.84 -4.64
N ASN A 167 1.92 2.86 -3.43
CA ASN A 167 1.10 2.79 -2.21
C ASN A 167 0.15 3.99 -2.07
N GLY A 168 0.53 5.17 -2.59
CA GLY A 168 -0.32 6.37 -2.60
C GLY A 168 -1.57 6.25 -3.47
N GLU A 169 -1.62 5.28 -4.40
CA GLU A 169 -2.80 4.98 -5.21
C GLU A 169 -3.77 4.04 -4.49
N ILE A 170 -3.34 3.38 -3.39
CA ILE A 170 -4.15 2.46 -2.60
C ILE A 170 -4.99 3.26 -1.60
N ARG A 171 -6.16 3.71 -2.03
CA ARG A 171 -7.10 4.48 -1.20
C ARG A 171 -8.21 3.63 -0.61
N VAL A 172 -8.58 2.58 -1.31
CA VAL A 172 -9.61 1.63 -0.91
C VAL A 172 -9.04 0.23 -1.06
N VAL A 173 -9.19 -0.58 -0.04
CA VAL A 173 -8.78 -1.98 -0.02
C VAL A 173 -10.01 -2.84 0.17
N THR A 174 -10.28 -3.75 -0.78
CA THR A 174 -11.21 -4.84 -0.60
C THR A 174 -10.40 -6.11 -0.33
N ASN A 175 -10.42 -6.61 0.90
CA ASN A 175 -9.74 -7.85 1.28
C ASN A 175 -10.76 -9.00 1.31
N ARG A 176 -10.47 -10.08 0.54
CA ARG A 176 -11.33 -11.25 0.44
C ARG A 176 -10.90 -12.40 1.35
N ASN A 177 -9.76 -12.25 2.05
CA ASN A 177 -9.26 -13.26 2.97
C ASN A 177 -9.44 -12.86 4.45
N LYS A 178 -9.88 -11.62 4.68
CA LYS A 178 -10.10 -11.12 6.04
C LYS A 178 -11.56 -11.37 6.43
N ASN A 179 -11.78 -12.05 7.56
CA ASN A 179 -13.09 -12.40 8.08
C ASN A 179 -13.91 -13.39 7.23
N ILE A 180 -15.06 -13.78 7.79
CA ILE A 180 -16.02 -14.70 7.19
C ILE A 180 -16.45 -14.21 5.81
N GLN A 181 -16.41 -15.09 4.82
CA GLN A 181 -16.83 -14.82 3.45
C GLN A 181 -18.20 -15.44 3.19
N ARG A 182 -18.89 -14.94 2.19
CA ARG A 182 -20.19 -15.46 1.78
C ARG A 182 -20.07 -16.18 0.44
N ALA A 183 -20.41 -17.45 0.44
CA ALA A 183 -20.72 -18.19 -0.78
C ALA A 183 -22.17 -17.87 -1.18
N LEU A 184 -22.38 -17.34 -2.38
CA LEU A 184 -23.70 -16.96 -2.90
C LEU A 184 -23.91 -17.60 -4.26
N ILE A 185 -25.02 -18.32 -4.40
CA ILE A 185 -25.47 -18.80 -5.70
C ILE A 185 -26.86 -18.26 -6.06
N THR A 186 -27.07 -18.05 -7.34
CA THR A 186 -28.36 -17.69 -7.92
C THR A 186 -28.80 -18.80 -8.86
N VAL A 187 -30.01 -19.29 -8.66
CA VAL A 187 -30.58 -20.40 -9.41
C VAL A 187 -31.83 -19.90 -10.18
N PRO A 188 -31.71 -19.71 -11.51
CA PRO A 188 -32.86 -19.31 -12.31
C PRO A 188 -33.75 -20.53 -12.58
N ILE A 189 -35.05 -20.40 -12.35
CA ILE A 189 -36.08 -21.39 -12.70
C ILE A 189 -37.05 -20.78 -13.69
N ALA A 190 -37.71 -21.62 -14.49
CA ALA A 190 -38.68 -21.15 -15.47
C ALA A 190 -39.89 -20.51 -14.80
N TYR A 191 -40.56 -19.57 -15.48
CA TYR A 191 -41.75 -18.89 -14.94
C TYR A 191 -42.93 -19.83 -14.67
N ASP A 192 -43.00 -20.93 -15.41
CA ASP A 192 -44.04 -21.97 -15.26
C ASP A 192 -43.70 -23.02 -14.20
N ALA A 193 -42.52 -22.91 -13.58
CA ALA A 193 -42.08 -23.80 -12.51
C ALA A 193 -42.65 -23.37 -11.16
N ASP A 194 -42.97 -24.34 -10.30
CA ASP A 194 -43.36 -24.08 -8.91
C ASP A 194 -42.18 -23.62 -8.09
N ALA A 195 -42.12 -22.32 -7.81
CA ALA A 195 -41.04 -21.70 -7.07
C ALA A 195 -40.99 -22.16 -5.59
N GLN A 196 -42.15 -22.44 -4.95
CA GLN A 196 -42.17 -22.94 -3.58
C GLN A 196 -41.60 -24.35 -3.51
N MET A 197 -42.01 -25.23 -4.44
CA MET A 197 -41.44 -26.57 -4.54
C MET A 197 -39.92 -26.53 -4.79
N ALA A 198 -39.45 -25.60 -5.64
CA ALA A 198 -38.02 -25.43 -5.91
C ALA A 198 -37.25 -25.00 -4.65
N MET A 199 -37.78 -24.04 -3.87
CA MET A 199 -37.18 -23.61 -2.60
C MET A 199 -37.12 -24.74 -1.57
N ASP A 200 -38.15 -25.55 -1.45
CA ASP A 200 -38.20 -26.70 -0.54
C ASP A 200 -37.17 -27.77 -0.91
N ILE A 201 -37.02 -28.04 -2.22
CA ILE A 201 -36.01 -28.96 -2.74
C ILE A 201 -34.61 -28.42 -2.44
N LEU A 202 -34.33 -27.15 -2.75
CA LEU A 202 -33.04 -26.53 -2.50
C LEU A 202 -32.70 -26.51 -1.01
N THR A 203 -33.67 -26.22 -0.13
CA THR A 203 -33.47 -26.23 1.32
C THR A 203 -33.07 -27.61 1.84
N LYS A 204 -33.67 -28.67 1.32
CA LYS A 204 -33.32 -30.05 1.69
C LYS A 204 -31.99 -30.50 1.10
N ALA A 205 -31.77 -30.18 -0.17
CA ALA A 205 -30.60 -30.64 -0.91
C ALA A 205 -29.30 -29.99 -0.42
N LEU A 206 -29.33 -28.68 -0.19
CA LEU A 206 -28.16 -27.90 0.21
C LEU A 206 -27.72 -28.15 1.65
N LYS A 207 -28.55 -28.78 2.49
CA LYS A 207 -28.12 -29.24 3.82
C LYS A 207 -26.91 -30.17 3.80
N LYS A 208 -26.65 -30.85 2.68
CA LYS A 208 -25.45 -31.67 2.51
C LYS A 208 -24.16 -30.86 2.55
N VAL A 209 -24.25 -29.57 2.26
CA VAL A 209 -23.10 -28.67 2.27
C VAL A 209 -22.81 -28.16 3.68
N ASP A 210 -23.76 -28.22 4.60
CA ASP A 210 -23.61 -27.79 5.98
C ASP A 210 -22.56 -28.58 6.74
N ASP A 211 -22.31 -29.84 6.35
CA ASP A 211 -21.31 -30.73 6.95
C ASP A 211 -19.89 -30.45 6.48
N ASP A 212 -19.71 -29.55 5.50
CA ASP A 212 -18.37 -29.20 5.01
C ASP A 212 -17.64 -28.31 6.03
N HIS A 213 -16.41 -28.67 6.35
CA HIS A 213 -15.56 -27.97 7.33
C HIS A 213 -15.32 -26.48 6.99
N ALA A 214 -15.50 -26.06 5.74
CA ALA A 214 -15.36 -24.70 5.28
C ALA A 214 -16.64 -23.86 5.50
N VAL A 215 -17.76 -24.48 5.85
CA VAL A 215 -19.03 -23.79 6.13
C VAL A 215 -19.08 -23.45 7.62
N ILE A 216 -19.24 -22.15 7.91
CA ILE A 216 -19.31 -21.62 9.28
C ILE A 216 -20.77 -21.48 9.73
N GLU A 217 -21.65 -21.04 8.83
CA GLU A 217 -23.09 -20.98 9.06
C GLU A 217 -23.81 -21.74 7.95
N ASN A 218 -24.80 -22.51 8.33
CA ASN A 218 -25.59 -23.36 7.45
C ASN A 218 -26.14 -22.62 6.24
N VAL A 219 -26.30 -23.35 5.15
CA VAL A 219 -26.87 -22.79 3.91
C VAL A 219 -28.28 -22.31 4.17
N SER A 220 -28.56 -21.07 3.78
CA SER A 220 -29.90 -20.46 3.83
C SER A 220 -30.41 -20.21 2.42
N VAL A 221 -31.67 -20.60 2.16
CA VAL A 221 -32.41 -20.25 0.94
C VAL A 221 -33.15 -18.94 1.22
N TRP A 222 -32.75 -17.86 0.54
CA TRP A 222 -33.31 -16.53 0.76
C TRP A 222 -34.66 -16.31 0.08
N GLY A 223 -35.02 -17.21 -0.82
CA GLY A 223 -36.23 -17.10 -1.62
C GLY A 223 -36.00 -16.46 -2.98
N ILE A 224 -37.07 -15.93 -3.54
CA ILE A 224 -37.04 -15.22 -4.82
C ILE A 224 -36.39 -13.87 -4.62
N THR A 225 -35.25 -13.64 -5.25
CA THR A 225 -34.49 -12.39 -5.12
C THR A 225 -34.50 -11.52 -6.37
N ASP A 226 -34.87 -12.10 -7.51
CA ASP A 226 -34.96 -11.38 -8.77
C ASP A 226 -35.89 -12.13 -9.75
N PHE A 227 -36.36 -11.44 -10.79
CA PHE A 227 -37.01 -12.03 -11.96
C PHE A 227 -36.57 -11.26 -13.21
N ASN A 228 -36.21 -11.97 -14.23
CA ASN A 228 -35.69 -11.40 -15.48
C ASN A 228 -36.08 -12.26 -16.69
N ASN A 229 -35.64 -11.86 -17.88
CA ASN A 229 -35.94 -12.61 -19.13
C ASN A 229 -35.54 -14.11 -19.07
N ASN A 230 -34.73 -14.49 -18.08
CA ASN A 230 -34.31 -15.88 -17.84
C ASN A 230 -35.14 -16.58 -16.73
N GLY A 231 -36.24 -16.01 -16.26
CA GLY A 231 -37.14 -16.63 -15.28
C GLY A 231 -37.06 -16.01 -13.89
N VAL A 232 -37.53 -16.75 -12.90
CA VAL A 232 -37.51 -16.39 -11.47
C VAL A 232 -36.18 -16.85 -10.88
N VAL A 233 -35.51 -15.98 -10.14
CA VAL A 233 -34.17 -16.25 -9.56
C VAL A 233 -34.30 -16.51 -8.06
N ILE A 234 -33.91 -17.69 -7.61
CA ILE A 234 -33.82 -18.05 -6.21
C ILE A 234 -32.34 -17.91 -5.77
N SER A 235 -32.11 -17.22 -4.66
CA SER A 235 -30.77 -17.08 -4.10
C SER A 235 -30.56 -17.96 -2.88
N CYS A 236 -29.39 -18.61 -2.81
CA CYS A 236 -28.98 -19.40 -1.66
C CYS A 236 -27.58 -18.95 -1.23
N ALA A 237 -27.36 -18.81 0.09
CA ALA A 237 -26.10 -18.36 0.62
C ALA A 237 -25.65 -19.19 1.81
N ALA A 238 -24.32 -19.31 1.97
CA ALA A 238 -23.66 -19.87 3.15
C ALA A 238 -22.54 -18.93 3.60
N LYS A 239 -22.21 -18.92 4.89
CA LYS A 239 -20.98 -18.26 5.36
C LYS A 239 -19.84 -19.27 5.42
N THR A 240 -18.69 -18.89 4.91
CA THR A 240 -17.55 -19.78 4.72
C THR A 240 -16.28 -19.22 5.32
N VAL A 241 -15.33 -20.10 5.56
CA VAL A 241 -13.95 -19.75 5.84
C VAL A 241 -13.38 -18.95 4.65
N PRO A 242 -12.54 -17.92 4.88
CA PRO A 242 -11.90 -17.14 3.83
C PRO A 242 -11.17 -18.02 2.80
N GLY A 243 -11.33 -17.69 1.52
CA GLY A 243 -10.73 -18.43 0.40
C GLY A 243 -11.55 -19.62 -0.11
N GLU A 244 -12.47 -20.18 0.69
CA GLU A 244 -13.28 -21.36 0.33
C GLU A 244 -14.62 -21.02 -0.32
N GLN A 245 -15.05 -19.76 -0.32
CA GLN A 245 -16.36 -19.35 -0.83
C GLN A 245 -16.62 -19.81 -2.26
N TRP A 246 -15.63 -19.73 -3.14
CA TRP A 246 -15.80 -20.15 -4.54
C TRP A 246 -15.92 -21.67 -4.74
N ARG A 247 -15.23 -22.46 -3.85
CA ARG A 247 -15.35 -23.91 -3.86
C ARG A 247 -16.76 -24.31 -3.42
N ILE A 248 -17.22 -23.75 -2.32
CA ILE A 248 -18.57 -23.98 -1.78
C ILE A 248 -19.65 -23.54 -2.78
N GLU A 249 -19.47 -22.38 -3.41
CA GLU A 249 -20.41 -21.94 -4.48
C GLU A 249 -20.52 -22.95 -5.62
N ARG A 250 -19.40 -23.49 -6.10
CA ARG A 250 -19.41 -24.51 -7.18
C ARG A 250 -20.12 -25.79 -6.73
N GLU A 251 -19.92 -26.20 -5.50
CA GLU A 251 -20.55 -27.36 -4.92
C GLU A 251 -22.06 -27.16 -4.75
N MET A 252 -22.46 -26.02 -4.17
CA MET A 252 -23.88 -25.65 -4.06
C MET A 252 -24.57 -25.60 -5.42
N ARG A 253 -23.94 -25.01 -6.47
CA ARG A 253 -24.48 -24.98 -7.84
C ARG A 253 -24.67 -26.38 -8.40
N LYS A 254 -23.70 -27.27 -8.21
CA LYS A 254 -23.78 -28.68 -8.65
C LYS A 254 -24.95 -29.38 -8.01
N ILE A 255 -25.07 -29.36 -6.70
CA ILE A 255 -26.15 -30.00 -5.95
C ILE A 255 -27.51 -29.43 -6.36
N ALA A 256 -27.61 -28.08 -6.45
CA ALA A 256 -28.84 -27.41 -6.85
C ALA A 256 -29.34 -27.86 -8.21
N ILE A 257 -28.46 -27.90 -9.23
CA ILE A 257 -28.83 -28.33 -10.58
C ILE A 257 -29.24 -29.82 -10.62
N GLU A 258 -28.50 -30.68 -9.92
CA GLU A 258 -28.77 -32.13 -9.90
C GLU A 258 -30.14 -32.42 -9.25
N GLU A 259 -30.44 -31.81 -8.10
CA GLU A 259 -31.68 -32.08 -7.38
C GLU A 259 -32.91 -31.43 -8.04
N LEU A 260 -32.79 -30.24 -8.59
CA LEU A 260 -33.88 -29.63 -9.37
C LEU A 260 -34.23 -30.45 -10.61
N ARG A 261 -33.22 -30.93 -11.34
CA ARG A 261 -33.45 -31.85 -12.52
C ARG A 261 -34.07 -33.15 -12.10
N ARG A 262 -33.65 -33.75 -10.99
CA ARG A 262 -34.24 -35.01 -10.45
C ARG A 262 -35.72 -34.86 -10.18
N ASN A 263 -36.11 -33.68 -9.66
CA ASN A 263 -37.51 -33.36 -9.37
C ASN A 263 -38.26 -32.68 -10.52
N LYS A 264 -37.70 -32.72 -11.74
CA LYS A 264 -38.32 -32.17 -12.96
C LYS A 264 -38.61 -30.67 -12.93
N ILE A 265 -37.97 -29.92 -12.06
CA ILE A 265 -38.03 -28.45 -12.07
C ILE A 265 -37.20 -27.97 -13.26
N LYS A 266 -37.82 -27.21 -14.15
CA LYS A 266 -37.15 -26.65 -15.33
C LYS A 266 -36.20 -25.53 -14.87
N VAL A 267 -34.90 -25.80 -14.85
CA VAL A 267 -33.84 -24.81 -14.81
C VAL A 267 -33.66 -24.26 -16.22
N LEU A 268 -33.70 -22.97 -16.42
CA LEU A 268 -33.66 -22.39 -17.76
C LEU A 268 -32.41 -22.81 -18.53
N ASP A 269 -32.63 -23.53 -19.63
CA ASP A 269 -31.66 -23.65 -20.68
C ASP A 269 -31.68 -22.36 -21.52
N LYS A 270 -30.54 -21.75 -21.79
CA LYS A 270 -30.44 -20.69 -22.82
C LYS A 270 -30.76 -21.34 -24.20
N THR A 271 -32.02 -21.58 -24.47
CA THR A 271 -32.43 -21.88 -25.84
C THR A 271 -32.27 -20.60 -26.63
N LEU A 272 -31.21 -20.50 -27.43
CA LEU A 272 -31.05 -19.48 -28.45
C LEU A 272 -32.30 -19.54 -29.33
N THR A 273 -33.26 -18.65 -29.12
CA THR A 273 -34.34 -18.41 -30.09
C THR A 273 -33.66 -17.72 -31.27
N ILE A 274 -33.23 -18.53 -32.24
CA ILE A 274 -32.88 -18.02 -33.55
C ILE A 274 -34.22 -17.65 -34.17
N ASN A 275 -34.62 -16.39 -34.11
CA ASN A 275 -35.71 -15.88 -34.91
C ASN A 275 -35.27 -16.02 -36.37
N LYS A 276 -35.97 -16.92 -37.10
CA LYS A 276 -35.91 -17.02 -38.56
C LYS A 276 -36.58 -15.80 -39.20
#